data_0fea016935e4660a576f695e027827fd
#
_entry.id   0fea016935e4660a576f695e027827fd
#
_cell.length_a   1.000
_cell.length_b   1.000
_cell.length_c   1.000
_cell.angle_alpha   90.00
_cell.angle_beta   90.00
_cell.angle_gamma   90.00
#
_symmetry.space_group_name_H-M   'P 1'
#
loop_
_entity.id
_entity.type
_entity.pdbx_description
1 polymer ?
#
loop_
_entity_poly.entity_id
_entity_poly.type
_entity_poly.pdbx_seq_one_letter_code
_entity_poly.pdbx_strand_id
1 'polypeptide(L)'
;MNENLDPNPERLTPTDKDLERVLRPQTFDDFTGQAKILENLSIFVRAAKLRGEALDHVLLHGPPGLGKTTLSHTIANEMGVGIKITSGPVLDKPGDLAGLLTNLDEGDILFIDEIHRLSPLVEEYLYSAMEDFKIDIMLETGPNARSVQISLNPFTLVGATTRSGLLTAPLRARFGINSRLQYYDAKLLTDIIMRSAMILNVPISEEGAFEIARRSRGTPRIANALLRRTRDFAQIKGNGSIDMAIAQFALNALNVDEHGLDEMDNKILSTIIDKFKGGPVGVKTIATAVGEDEGTIEEVYEPFLIQEGYLMRTSRGRECTELAFKHLGKTNHYKGNTLF
;
A
#
# COMPACT_ATOMS: atom_id res chain seq x y z
N MET A 1 6.07 19.21 -1.07
CA MET A 1 6.03 17.73 -1.11
C MET A 1 7.13 17.28 -2.08
N ASN A 2 7.93 16.32 -1.70
CA ASN A 2 8.87 15.72 -2.64
C ASN A 2 8.07 14.77 -3.54
N GLU A 3 7.69 15.24 -4.73
CA GLU A 3 6.87 14.46 -5.69
C GLU A 3 7.49 13.12 -6.06
N ASN A 4 8.79 12.95 -5.81
CA ASN A 4 9.53 11.72 -6.08
C ASN A 4 9.34 10.64 -5.01
N LEU A 5 8.78 10.97 -3.86
CA LEU A 5 8.57 10.06 -2.73
C LEU A 5 7.09 9.88 -2.38
N ASP A 6 6.18 10.40 -3.23
CA ASP A 6 4.74 10.27 -3.00
C ASP A 6 4.34 8.78 -3.08
N PRO A 7 3.88 8.17 -1.99
CA PRO A 7 3.44 6.79 -2.01
C PRO A 7 2.06 6.61 -2.66
N ASN A 8 1.42 7.69 -3.14
CA ASN A 8 0.11 7.61 -3.79
C ASN A 8 0.25 7.03 -5.20
N PRO A 9 -0.34 5.84 -5.48
CA PRO A 9 -0.26 5.19 -6.78
C PRO A 9 -0.92 5.98 -7.91
N GLU A 10 -1.85 6.89 -7.60
CA GLU A 10 -2.54 7.72 -8.60
C GLU A 10 -1.62 8.80 -9.20
N ARG A 11 -0.53 9.16 -8.52
CA ARG A 11 0.44 10.17 -8.96
C ARG A 11 1.67 9.61 -9.66
N LEU A 12 1.76 8.29 -9.84
CA LEU A 12 2.88 7.66 -10.55
C LEU A 12 2.86 8.03 -12.04
N THR A 13 4.02 8.43 -12.55
CA THR A 13 4.19 8.65 -14.00
C THR A 13 4.08 7.32 -14.78
N PRO A 14 3.77 7.34 -16.08
CA PRO A 14 3.78 6.13 -16.91
C PRO A 14 5.10 5.33 -16.78
N THR A 15 6.23 6.03 -16.78
CA THR A 15 7.57 5.43 -16.61
C THR A 15 7.73 4.75 -15.24
N ASP A 16 7.12 5.29 -14.18
CA ASP A 16 7.16 4.69 -12.85
C ASP A 16 6.35 3.39 -12.80
N LYS A 17 5.20 3.37 -13.45
CA LYS A 17 4.34 2.16 -13.55
C LYS A 17 5.03 1.05 -14.33
N ASP A 18 5.72 1.37 -15.41
CA ASP A 18 6.47 0.40 -16.20
C ASP A 18 7.64 -0.19 -15.40
N LEU A 19 8.36 0.65 -14.66
CA LEU A 19 9.45 0.20 -13.78
C LEU A 19 8.92 -0.67 -12.62
N GLU A 20 7.81 -0.31 -11.98
CA GLU A 20 7.18 -1.15 -10.96
C GLU A 20 6.81 -2.54 -11.53
N ARG A 21 6.38 -2.60 -12.80
CA ARG A 21 6.10 -3.87 -13.48
C ARG A 21 7.35 -4.74 -13.64
N VAL A 22 8.44 -4.15 -14.08
CA VAL A 22 9.72 -4.86 -14.30
C VAL A 22 10.32 -5.37 -12.99
N LEU A 23 10.20 -4.60 -11.92
CA LEU A 23 10.71 -4.96 -10.59
C LEU A 23 9.83 -5.95 -9.83
N ARG A 24 8.63 -6.23 -10.31
CA ARG A 24 7.64 -7.08 -9.63
C ARG A 24 8.10 -8.54 -9.60
N PRO A 25 8.11 -9.20 -8.42
CA PRO A 25 8.32 -10.64 -8.32
C PRO A 25 7.22 -11.41 -9.08
N GLN A 26 7.62 -12.49 -9.75
CA GLN A 26 6.73 -13.30 -10.56
C GLN A 26 6.21 -14.52 -9.80
N THR A 27 6.99 -15.06 -8.85
CA THR A 27 6.70 -16.25 -8.06
C THR A 27 6.73 -15.94 -6.57
N PHE A 28 6.22 -16.84 -5.73
CA PHE A 28 6.35 -16.71 -4.28
C PHE A 28 7.82 -16.78 -3.83
N ASP A 29 8.65 -17.55 -4.52
CA ASP A 29 10.08 -17.67 -4.22
C ASP A 29 10.85 -16.37 -4.48
N ASP A 30 10.41 -15.58 -5.46
CA ASP A 30 10.98 -14.26 -5.76
C ASP A 30 10.50 -13.16 -4.79
N PHE A 31 9.46 -13.44 -4.01
CA PHE A 31 8.81 -12.43 -3.17
C PHE A 31 9.51 -12.36 -1.81
N THR A 32 10.28 -11.30 -1.60
CA THR A 32 10.99 -11.05 -0.32
C THR A 32 10.02 -10.55 0.76
N GLY A 33 10.15 -11.09 1.97
CA GLY A 33 9.35 -10.70 3.13
C GLY A 33 7.98 -11.36 3.19
N GLN A 34 7.15 -10.99 4.17
CA GLN A 34 5.79 -11.53 4.40
C GLN A 34 5.75 -13.08 4.53
N ALA A 35 6.82 -13.70 5.04
CA ALA A 35 7.08 -15.15 5.00
C ALA A 35 5.88 -16.01 5.40
N LYS A 36 5.21 -15.68 6.52
CA LYS A 36 4.04 -16.44 7.00
C LYS A 36 2.84 -16.34 6.06
N ILE A 37 2.66 -15.20 5.41
CA ILE A 37 1.57 -15.00 4.43
C ILE A 37 1.85 -15.83 3.19
N LEU A 38 3.08 -15.79 2.69
CA LEU A 38 3.50 -16.53 1.50
C LEU A 38 3.43 -18.04 1.73
N GLU A 39 3.87 -18.53 2.88
CA GLU A 39 3.76 -19.94 3.25
C GLU A 39 2.30 -20.42 3.20
N ASN A 40 1.37 -19.69 3.82
CA ASN A 40 -0.04 -20.03 3.81
C ASN A 40 -0.63 -19.96 2.38
N LEU A 41 -0.35 -18.89 1.64
CA LEU A 41 -0.84 -18.72 0.28
C LEU A 41 -0.31 -19.82 -0.65
N SER A 42 0.96 -20.21 -0.51
CA SER A 42 1.53 -21.33 -1.27
C SER A 42 0.78 -22.64 -1.03
N ILE A 43 0.40 -22.93 0.23
CA ILE A 43 -0.40 -24.11 0.56
C ILE A 43 -1.79 -24.02 -0.09
N PHE A 44 -2.48 -22.88 0.04
CA PHE A 44 -3.83 -22.70 -0.49
C PHE A 44 -3.86 -22.77 -2.02
N VAL A 45 -2.93 -22.10 -2.69
CA VAL A 45 -2.78 -22.15 -4.15
C VAL A 45 -2.52 -23.57 -4.63
N ARG A 46 -1.58 -24.29 -4.01
CA ARG A 46 -1.28 -25.68 -4.37
C ARG A 46 -2.47 -26.59 -4.15
N ALA A 47 -3.22 -26.42 -3.06
CA ALA A 47 -4.40 -27.21 -2.78
C ALA A 47 -5.53 -26.93 -3.79
N ALA A 48 -5.80 -25.67 -4.14
CA ALA A 48 -6.79 -25.31 -5.16
C ALA A 48 -6.43 -25.91 -6.53
N LYS A 49 -5.15 -25.82 -6.95
CA LYS A 49 -4.65 -26.44 -8.19
C LYS A 49 -4.83 -27.97 -8.20
N LEU A 50 -4.56 -28.65 -7.09
CA LEU A 50 -4.74 -30.10 -6.99
C LEU A 50 -6.20 -30.52 -7.12
N ARG A 51 -7.14 -29.70 -6.70
CA ARG A 51 -8.57 -29.95 -6.83
C ARG A 51 -9.15 -29.50 -8.18
N GLY A 52 -8.40 -28.69 -8.95
CA GLY A 52 -8.90 -28.06 -10.18
C GLY A 52 -9.96 -26.99 -9.90
N GLU A 53 -9.86 -26.27 -8.80
CA GLU A 53 -10.82 -25.27 -8.36
C GLU A 53 -10.20 -23.87 -8.37
N ALA A 54 -11.05 -22.83 -8.48
CA ALA A 54 -10.63 -21.46 -8.21
C ALA A 54 -10.14 -21.33 -6.76
N LEU A 55 -9.20 -20.45 -6.50
CA LEU A 55 -8.76 -20.14 -5.14
C LEU A 55 -9.88 -19.43 -4.37
N ASP A 56 -9.99 -19.67 -3.07
CA ASP A 56 -10.88 -18.90 -2.21
C ASP A 56 -10.60 -17.40 -2.33
N HIS A 57 -11.62 -16.55 -2.15
CA HIS A 57 -11.46 -15.12 -2.21
C HIS A 57 -10.48 -14.59 -1.17
N VAL A 58 -9.59 -13.68 -1.57
CA VAL A 58 -8.46 -13.19 -0.76
C VAL A 58 -8.63 -11.71 -0.44
N LEU A 59 -8.53 -11.35 0.83
CA LEU A 59 -8.43 -9.96 1.28
C LEU A 59 -6.99 -9.64 1.71
N LEU A 60 -6.37 -8.70 1.00
CA LEU A 60 -5.05 -8.16 1.31
C LEU A 60 -5.21 -6.78 1.95
N HIS A 61 -4.79 -6.62 3.20
CA HIS A 61 -4.92 -5.32 3.86
C HIS A 61 -3.64 -4.89 4.57
N GLY A 62 -3.49 -3.59 4.75
CA GLY A 62 -2.32 -2.99 5.39
C GLY A 62 -1.92 -1.67 4.74
N PRO A 63 -0.93 -0.97 5.29
CA PRO A 63 -0.44 0.32 4.79
C PRO A 63 -0.15 0.33 3.28
N PRO A 64 -0.12 1.51 2.63
CA PRO A 64 0.23 1.60 1.22
C PRO A 64 1.69 1.21 0.97
N GLY A 65 2.01 0.77 -0.25
CA GLY A 65 3.39 0.47 -0.66
C GLY A 65 3.98 -0.86 -0.21
N LEU A 66 3.21 -1.73 0.48
CA LEU A 66 3.67 -3.02 1.00
C LEU A 66 3.60 -4.19 0.01
N GLY A 67 3.11 -3.95 -1.21
CA GLY A 67 3.09 -4.97 -2.26
C GLY A 67 1.76 -5.73 -2.40
N LYS A 68 0.60 -5.18 -1.97
CA LYS A 68 -0.73 -5.81 -2.14
C LYS A 68 -1.02 -6.16 -3.61
N THR A 69 -0.86 -5.20 -4.51
CA THR A 69 -1.03 -5.40 -5.96
C THR A 69 0.01 -6.35 -6.53
N THR A 70 1.24 -6.30 -6.03
CA THR A 70 2.30 -7.25 -6.41
C THR A 70 1.92 -8.67 -6.05
N LEU A 71 1.47 -8.88 -4.81
CA LEU A 71 1.08 -10.20 -4.32
C LEU A 71 -0.11 -10.78 -5.09
N SER A 72 -1.08 -9.94 -5.52
CA SER A 72 -2.19 -10.40 -6.35
C SER A 72 -1.73 -10.92 -7.72
N HIS A 73 -0.74 -10.27 -8.33
CA HIS A 73 -0.13 -10.77 -9.57
C HIS A 73 0.64 -12.08 -9.35
N THR A 74 1.39 -12.15 -8.25
CA THR A 74 2.12 -13.39 -7.90
C THR A 74 1.15 -14.55 -7.70
N ILE A 75 0.00 -14.33 -7.02
CA ILE A 75 -1.04 -15.35 -6.86
C ILE A 75 -1.58 -15.81 -8.23
N ALA A 76 -1.85 -14.88 -9.15
CA ALA A 76 -2.33 -15.22 -10.49
C ALA A 76 -1.31 -16.06 -11.27
N ASN A 77 -0.05 -15.66 -11.23
CA ASN A 77 1.04 -16.41 -11.87
C ASN A 77 1.18 -17.82 -11.27
N GLU A 78 1.14 -17.93 -9.95
CA GLU A 78 1.23 -19.22 -9.25
C GLU A 78 0.01 -20.12 -9.52
N MET A 79 -1.17 -19.55 -9.65
CA MET A 79 -2.37 -20.29 -10.09
C MET A 79 -2.29 -20.66 -11.57
N GLY A 80 -1.59 -19.91 -12.39
CA GLY A 80 -1.51 -20.08 -13.84
C GLY A 80 -2.74 -19.57 -14.58
N VAL A 81 -3.37 -18.51 -14.07
CA VAL A 81 -4.61 -17.91 -14.57
C VAL A 81 -4.45 -16.42 -14.90
N GLY A 82 -5.42 -15.87 -15.62
CA GLY A 82 -5.46 -14.44 -15.92
C GLY A 82 -5.78 -13.58 -14.71
N ILE A 83 -5.43 -12.28 -14.78
CA ILE A 83 -5.80 -11.29 -13.78
C ILE A 83 -6.37 -10.04 -14.44
N LYS A 84 -7.56 -9.62 -14.00
CA LYS A 84 -8.15 -8.33 -14.35
C LYS A 84 -8.06 -7.39 -13.15
N ILE A 85 -7.63 -6.17 -13.40
CA ILE A 85 -7.34 -5.18 -12.37
C ILE A 85 -8.29 -4.01 -12.50
N THR A 86 -8.89 -3.63 -11.39
CA THR A 86 -9.71 -2.43 -11.23
C THR A 86 -9.51 -1.83 -9.83
N SER A 87 -10.25 -0.77 -9.52
CA SER A 87 -10.26 -0.18 -8.18
C SER A 87 -11.67 0.19 -7.76
N GLY A 88 -11.91 0.29 -6.44
CA GLY A 88 -13.21 0.66 -5.90
C GLY A 88 -13.78 1.95 -6.52
N PRO A 89 -13.02 3.05 -6.61
CA PRO A 89 -13.48 4.30 -7.21
C PRO A 89 -13.87 4.23 -8.69
N VAL A 90 -13.36 3.26 -9.43
CA VAL A 90 -13.67 3.08 -10.87
C VAL A 90 -14.99 2.32 -11.07
N LEU A 91 -15.36 1.49 -10.10
CA LEU A 91 -16.61 0.72 -10.13
C LEU A 91 -17.77 1.55 -9.57
N ASP A 92 -18.30 2.44 -10.38
CA ASP A 92 -19.35 3.37 -9.97
C ASP A 92 -20.76 2.76 -10.05
N LYS A 93 -20.97 1.86 -11.02
CA LYS A 93 -22.28 1.24 -11.30
C LYS A 93 -22.20 -0.29 -11.33
N PRO A 94 -23.29 -0.99 -11.01
CA PRO A 94 -23.36 -2.46 -11.13
C PRO A 94 -22.98 -2.99 -12.51
N GLY A 95 -23.31 -2.26 -13.57
CA GLY A 95 -22.97 -2.60 -14.95
C GLY A 95 -21.46 -2.66 -15.21
N ASP A 96 -20.67 -1.81 -14.55
CA ASP A 96 -19.22 -1.82 -14.67
C ASP A 96 -18.64 -3.11 -14.07
N LEU A 97 -19.14 -3.52 -12.89
CA LEU A 97 -18.77 -4.78 -12.24
C LEU A 97 -19.20 -5.98 -13.10
N ALA A 98 -20.45 -5.98 -13.59
CA ALA A 98 -20.97 -7.05 -14.43
C ALA A 98 -20.14 -7.23 -15.71
N GLY A 99 -19.76 -6.13 -16.37
CA GLY A 99 -18.91 -6.15 -17.55
C GLY A 99 -17.53 -6.75 -17.29
N LEU A 100 -16.95 -6.56 -16.10
CA LEU A 100 -15.70 -7.20 -15.72
C LEU A 100 -15.88 -8.69 -15.43
N LEU A 101 -16.89 -9.06 -14.64
CA LEU A 101 -17.14 -10.42 -14.19
C LEU A 101 -17.51 -11.37 -15.34
N THR A 102 -18.35 -10.92 -16.27
CA THR A 102 -18.77 -11.74 -17.45
C THR A 102 -17.63 -12.01 -18.43
N ASN A 103 -16.54 -11.26 -18.34
CA ASN A 103 -15.37 -11.40 -19.19
C ASN A 103 -14.23 -12.19 -18.51
N LEU A 104 -14.45 -12.77 -17.33
CA LEU A 104 -13.45 -13.62 -16.67
C LEU A 104 -13.56 -15.05 -17.22
N ASP A 105 -12.40 -15.64 -17.47
CA ASP A 105 -12.30 -17.07 -17.74
C ASP A 105 -12.36 -17.86 -16.41
N GLU A 106 -12.54 -19.18 -16.52
CA GLU A 106 -12.61 -20.06 -15.33
C GLU A 106 -11.30 -20.02 -14.55
N GLY A 107 -11.41 -19.73 -13.25
CA GLY A 107 -10.29 -19.60 -12.33
C GLY A 107 -9.58 -18.26 -12.35
N ASP A 108 -9.94 -17.33 -13.25
CA ASP A 108 -9.32 -16.00 -13.33
C ASP A 108 -9.44 -15.22 -12.03
N ILE A 109 -8.54 -14.27 -11.86
CA ILE A 109 -8.54 -13.35 -10.71
C ILE A 109 -9.11 -12.00 -11.11
N LEU A 110 -10.10 -11.52 -10.34
CA LEU A 110 -10.48 -10.11 -10.31
C LEU A 110 -9.80 -9.44 -9.13
N PHE A 111 -8.90 -8.49 -9.40
CA PHE A 111 -8.27 -7.67 -8.37
C PHE A 111 -8.96 -6.32 -8.28
N ILE A 112 -9.44 -5.97 -7.07
CA ILE A 112 -10.05 -4.66 -6.77
C ILE A 112 -9.18 -3.95 -5.74
N ASP A 113 -8.46 -2.91 -6.18
CA ASP A 113 -7.72 -2.04 -5.25
C ASP A 113 -8.66 -1.06 -4.55
N GLU A 114 -8.32 -0.66 -3.32
CA GLU A 114 -9.14 0.20 -2.46
C GLU A 114 -10.62 -0.24 -2.41
N ILE A 115 -10.83 -1.54 -2.22
CA ILE A 115 -12.16 -2.18 -2.25
C ILE A 115 -13.14 -1.56 -1.23
N HIS A 116 -12.64 -0.93 -0.15
CA HIS A 116 -13.47 -0.20 0.82
C HIS A 116 -14.15 1.06 0.25
N ARG A 117 -13.79 1.47 -0.97
CA ARG A 117 -14.39 2.62 -1.66
C ARG A 117 -15.48 2.21 -2.64
N LEU A 118 -15.87 0.96 -2.69
CA LEU A 118 -17.04 0.52 -3.45
C LEU A 118 -18.32 1.19 -2.94
N SER A 119 -19.22 1.56 -3.86
CA SER A 119 -20.55 2.01 -3.46
C SER A 119 -21.35 0.85 -2.85
N PRO A 120 -22.26 1.10 -1.88
CA PRO A 120 -23.07 0.04 -1.29
C PRO A 120 -23.83 -0.78 -2.32
N LEU A 121 -24.28 -0.14 -3.38
CA LEU A 121 -25.01 -0.82 -4.47
C LEU A 121 -24.12 -1.81 -5.20
N VAL A 122 -22.89 -1.43 -5.58
CA VAL A 122 -21.92 -2.32 -6.25
C VAL A 122 -21.51 -3.46 -5.32
N GLU A 123 -21.38 -3.16 -4.02
CA GLU A 123 -21.02 -4.17 -3.02
C GLU A 123 -22.09 -5.27 -2.90
N GLU A 124 -23.40 -4.92 -2.98
CA GLU A 124 -24.49 -5.91 -2.95
C GLU A 124 -24.43 -6.87 -4.17
N TYR A 125 -24.13 -6.36 -5.35
CA TYR A 125 -23.96 -7.21 -6.54
C TYR A 125 -22.74 -8.13 -6.40
N LEU A 126 -21.69 -7.64 -5.74
CA LEU A 126 -20.48 -8.42 -5.51
C LEU A 126 -20.75 -9.61 -4.57
N TYR A 127 -21.67 -9.49 -3.60
CA TYR A 127 -22.01 -10.60 -2.69
C TYR A 127 -22.51 -11.84 -3.44
N SER A 128 -23.49 -11.68 -4.33
CA SER A 128 -24.04 -12.79 -5.13
C SER A 128 -23.02 -13.37 -6.09
N ALA A 129 -22.16 -12.50 -6.64
CA ALA A 129 -21.08 -12.94 -7.51
C ALA A 129 -20.04 -13.79 -6.77
N MET A 130 -19.74 -13.46 -5.51
CA MET A 130 -18.77 -14.20 -4.69
C MET A 130 -19.32 -15.53 -4.16
N GLU A 131 -20.61 -15.59 -3.78
CA GLU A 131 -21.20 -16.77 -3.16
C GLU A 131 -21.71 -17.77 -4.18
N ASP A 132 -22.45 -17.29 -5.17
CA ASP A 132 -23.23 -18.13 -6.10
C ASP A 132 -22.68 -18.12 -7.53
N PHE A 133 -21.64 -17.36 -7.82
CA PHE A 133 -21.15 -17.10 -9.18
C PHE A 133 -22.28 -16.66 -10.12
N LYS A 134 -23.12 -15.76 -9.65
CA LYS A 134 -24.23 -15.19 -10.39
C LYS A 134 -24.36 -13.71 -10.14
N ILE A 135 -24.87 -12.99 -11.12
CA ILE A 135 -25.17 -11.58 -11.00
C ILE A 135 -26.54 -11.28 -11.60
N ASP A 136 -27.39 -10.56 -10.86
CA ASP A 136 -28.72 -10.15 -11.32
C ASP A 136 -28.65 -8.72 -11.84
N ILE A 137 -28.89 -8.53 -13.14
CA ILE A 137 -28.85 -7.20 -13.76
C ILE A 137 -30.27 -6.70 -13.98
N MET A 138 -30.59 -5.52 -13.44
CA MET A 138 -31.85 -4.84 -13.68
C MET A 138 -31.81 -4.18 -15.06
N LEU A 139 -32.67 -4.61 -15.98
CA LEU A 139 -32.76 -4.07 -17.35
C LEU A 139 -33.56 -2.76 -17.42
N GLU A 140 -34.53 -2.59 -16.52
CA GLU A 140 -35.42 -1.41 -16.49
C GLU A 140 -35.69 -1.01 -15.04
N THR A 141 -35.96 0.27 -14.81
CA THR A 141 -36.39 0.82 -13.52
C THR A 141 -37.86 1.13 -13.54
N GLY A 142 -38.60 0.80 -12.50
CA GLY A 142 -40.03 1.12 -12.37
C GLY A 142 -40.93 -0.11 -12.17
N PRO A 143 -42.27 0.03 -12.28
CA PRO A 143 -43.21 -1.04 -11.98
C PRO A 143 -43.10 -2.30 -12.88
N ASN A 144 -42.44 -2.17 -14.04
CA ASN A 144 -42.19 -3.26 -14.99
C ASN A 144 -40.71 -3.71 -14.99
N ALA A 145 -39.97 -3.42 -13.92
CA ALA A 145 -38.59 -3.80 -13.81
C ALA A 145 -38.40 -5.30 -14.04
N ARG A 146 -37.50 -5.65 -14.96
CA ARG A 146 -37.09 -7.03 -15.26
C ARG A 146 -35.64 -7.18 -14.85
N SER A 147 -35.34 -8.28 -14.15
CA SER A 147 -33.97 -8.71 -13.89
C SER A 147 -33.57 -9.88 -14.80
N VAL A 148 -32.34 -9.89 -15.22
CA VAL A 148 -31.73 -11.03 -15.90
C VAL A 148 -30.59 -11.53 -15.02
N GLN A 149 -30.68 -12.81 -14.65
CA GLN A 149 -29.61 -13.47 -13.91
C GLN A 149 -28.58 -14.01 -14.92
N ILE A 150 -27.34 -13.63 -14.75
CA ILE A 150 -26.21 -14.11 -15.54
C ILE A 150 -25.35 -15.02 -14.66
N SER A 151 -25.08 -16.23 -15.15
CA SER A 151 -24.11 -17.13 -14.53
C SER A 151 -22.71 -16.70 -14.90
N LEU A 152 -21.80 -16.73 -13.92
CA LEU A 152 -20.39 -16.37 -14.05
C LEU A 152 -19.53 -17.64 -13.99
N ASN A 153 -18.39 -17.62 -14.64
CA ASN A 153 -17.37 -18.63 -14.40
C ASN A 153 -16.86 -18.52 -12.95
N PRO A 154 -16.53 -19.64 -12.28
CA PRO A 154 -15.84 -19.59 -11.00
C PRO A 154 -14.57 -18.72 -11.10
N PHE A 155 -14.42 -17.77 -10.21
CA PHE A 155 -13.31 -16.82 -10.19
C PHE A 155 -12.82 -16.58 -8.77
N THR A 156 -11.64 -16.02 -8.64
CA THR A 156 -11.11 -15.54 -7.36
C THR A 156 -11.18 -14.03 -7.29
N LEU A 157 -11.87 -13.49 -6.28
CA LEU A 157 -11.76 -12.08 -5.94
C LEU A 157 -10.54 -11.87 -5.03
N VAL A 158 -9.64 -10.97 -5.42
CA VAL A 158 -8.58 -10.46 -4.55
C VAL A 158 -8.89 -8.99 -4.26
N GLY A 159 -9.37 -8.71 -3.06
CA GLY A 159 -9.61 -7.35 -2.59
C GLY A 159 -8.38 -6.79 -1.89
N ALA A 160 -8.01 -5.54 -2.18
CA ALA A 160 -6.96 -4.83 -1.46
C ALA A 160 -7.52 -3.58 -0.78
N THR A 161 -7.03 -3.28 0.43
CA THR A 161 -7.44 -2.07 1.15
C THR A 161 -6.36 -1.59 2.11
N THR A 162 -6.26 -0.26 2.26
CA THR A 162 -5.51 0.39 3.33
C THR A 162 -6.32 0.52 4.61
N ARG A 163 -7.66 0.48 4.51
CA ARG A 163 -8.62 0.74 5.60
C ARG A 163 -9.59 -0.43 5.81
N SER A 164 -9.09 -1.56 6.30
CA SER A 164 -9.92 -2.75 6.53
C SER A 164 -11.10 -2.53 7.48
N GLY A 165 -11.03 -1.51 8.35
CA GLY A 165 -12.12 -1.13 9.24
C GLY A 165 -13.33 -0.49 8.55
N LEU A 166 -13.17 0.00 7.32
CA LEU A 166 -14.26 0.57 6.52
C LEU A 166 -15.02 -0.46 5.67
N LEU A 167 -14.50 -1.69 5.57
CA LEU A 167 -15.22 -2.77 4.91
C LEU A 167 -16.44 -3.16 5.73
N THR A 168 -17.57 -3.37 5.05
CA THR A 168 -18.77 -3.89 5.69
C THR A 168 -18.52 -5.31 6.23
N ALA A 169 -19.20 -5.67 7.31
CA ALA A 169 -19.06 -7.00 7.88
C ALA A 169 -19.49 -8.12 6.92
N PRO A 170 -20.56 -7.96 6.10
CA PRO A 170 -20.94 -8.94 5.09
C PRO A 170 -19.84 -9.17 4.02
N LEU A 171 -19.24 -8.09 3.48
CA LEU A 171 -18.16 -8.24 2.50
C LEU A 171 -16.95 -8.95 3.10
N ARG A 172 -16.54 -8.54 4.30
CA ARG A 172 -15.39 -9.14 4.98
C ARG A 172 -15.56 -10.63 5.25
N ALA A 173 -16.77 -11.08 5.61
CA ALA A 173 -17.07 -12.47 5.91
C ALA A 173 -16.96 -13.40 4.68
N ARG A 174 -17.03 -12.84 3.46
CA ARG A 174 -16.94 -13.60 2.21
C ARG A 174 -15.51 -13.87 1.74
N PHE A 175 -14.53 -13.25 2.39
CA PHE A 175 -13.13 -13.58 2.13
C PHE A 175 -12.68 -14.76 2.97
N GLY A 176 -12.46 -15.92 2.35
CA GLY A 176 -11.94 -17.11 3.00
C GLY A 176 -10.49 -16.97 3.46
N ILE A 177 -9.70 -16.16 2.73
CA ILE A 177 -8.30 -15.87 3.03
C ILE A 177 -8.15 -14.39 3.38
N ASN A 178 -7.67 -14.09 4.60
CA ASN A 178 -7.46 -12.72 5.07
C ASN A 178 -6.00 -12.53 5.51
N SER A 179 -5.27 -11.65 4.82
CA SER A 179 -3.84 -11.44 5.01
C SER A 179 -3.51 -9.98 5.28
N ARG A 180 -2.95 -9.72 6.47
CA ARG A 180 -2.46 -8.39 6.86
C ARG A 180 -0.98 -8.25 6.55
N LEU A 181 -0.64 -7.44 5.54
CA LEU A 181 0.74 -7.12 5.22
C LEU A 181 1.34 -6.20 6.29
N GLN A 182 2.59 -6.45 6.62
CA GLN A 182 3.35 -5.70 7.62
C GLN A 182 4.47 -4.91 6.97
N TYR A 183 4.93 -3.88 7.66
CA TYR A 183 6.14 -3.17 7.24
C TYR A 183 7.36 -4.11 7.23
N TYR A 184 8.28 -3.81 6.35
CA TYR A 184 9.52 -4.55 6.18
C TYR A 184 10.60 -3.96 7.08
N ASP A 185 11.42 -4.80 7.65
CA ASP A 185 12.64 -4.34 8.30
C ASP A 185 13.71 -3.90 7.27
N ALA A 186 14.72 -3.19 7.74
CA ALA A 186 15.77 -2.67 6.86
C ALA A 186 16.55 -3.78 6.14
N LYS A 187 16.70 -4.96 6.74
CA LYS A 187 17.42 -6.09 6.14
C LYS A 187 16.64 -6.63 4.92
N LEU A 188 15.35 -6.91 5.08
CA LEU A 188 14.49 -7.36 3.98
C LEU A 188 14.40 -6.32 2.86
N LEU A 189 14.36 -5.03 3.20
CA LEU A 189 14.39 -3.97 2.19
C LEU A 189 15.75 -3.88 1.48
N THR A 190 16.85 -4.20 2.15
CA THR A 190 18.17 -4.29 1.50
C THR A 190 18.17 -5.38 0.44
N ASP A 191 17.63 -6.55 0.73
CA ASP A 191 17.52 -7.64 -0.24
C ASP A 191 16.66 -7.22 -1.46
N ILE A 192 15.55 -6.52 -1.22
CA ILE A 192 14.70 -5.97 -2.29
C ILE A 192 15.46 -4.95 -3.13
N ILE A 193 16.20 -4.03 -2.51
CA ILE A 193 17.00 -3.00 -3.20
C ILE A 193 18.10 -3.66 -4.03
N MET A 194 18.83 -4.62 -3.48
CA MET A 194 19.88 -5.35 -4.19
C MET A 194 19.34 -6.07 -5.43
N ARG A 195 18.21 -6.77 -5.29
CA ARG A 195 17.50 -7.40 -6.42
C ARG A 195 17.05 -6.36 -7.46
N SER A 196 16.46 -5.27 -7.02
CA SER A 196 16.00 -4.20 -7.91
C SER A 196 17.16 -3.52 -8.64
N ALA A 197 18.27 -3.27 -7.97
CA ALA A 197 19.48 -2.71 -8.54
C ALA A 197 20.08 -3.63 -9.62
N MET A 198 20.10 -4.93 -9.37
CA MET A 198 20.53 -5.93 -10.38
C MET A 198 19.65 -5.91 -11.62
N ILE A 199 18.31 -5.88 -11.46
CA ILE A 199 17.36 -5.79 -12.59
C ILE A 199 17.55 -4.48 -13.39
N LEU A 200 17.83 -3.38 -12.70
CA LEU A 200 18.05 -2.06 -13.30
C LEU A 200 19.48 -1.86 -13.82
N ASN A 201 20.36 -2.87 -13.69
CA ASN A 201 21.79 -2.78 -14.01
C ASN A 201 22.49 -1.59 -13.33
N VAL A 202 22.21 -1.38 -12.04
CA VAL A 202 22.82 -0.34 -11.21
C VAL A 202 23.80 -0.99 -10.24
N PRO A 203 25.12 -0.74 -10.35
CA PRO A 203 26.06 -1.20 -9.35
C PRO A 203 25.79 -0.54 -8.00
N ILE A 204 25.65 -1.34 -6.94
CA ILE A 204 25.39 -0.85 -5.58
C ILE A 204 26.15 -1.71 -4.57
N SER A 205 26.72 -1.08 -3.55
CA SER A 205 27.30 -1.79 -2.41
C SER A 205 26.21 -2.19 -1.40
N GLU A 206 26.47 -3.21 -0.60
CA GLU A 206 25.55 -3.65 0.46
C GLU A 206 25.27 -2.52 1.47
N GLU A 207 26.30 -1.75 1.85
CA GLU A 207 26.18 -0.61 2.75
C GLU A 207 25.34 0.52 2.13
N GLY A 208 25.50 0.80 0.82
CA GLY A 208 24.68 1.76 0.10
C GLY A 208 23.22 1.32 0.02
N ALA A 209 22.97 0.04 -0.23
CA ALA A 209 21.63 -0.53 -0.25
C ALA A 209 20.99 -0.49 1.14
N PHE A 210 21.72 -0.84 2.20
CA PHE A 210 21.24 -0.76 3.58
C PHE A 210 20.91 0.67 4.00
N GLU A 211 21.73 1.66 3.59
CA GLU A 211 21.47 3.08 3.87
C GLU A 211 20.15 3.56 3.23
N ILE A 212 19.88 3.16 1.99
CA ILE A 212 18.60 3.43 1.35
C ILE A 212 17.46 2.69 2.08
N ALA A 213 17.66 1.42 2.39
CA ALA A 213 16.66 0.56 3.03
C ALA A 213 16.18 1.12 4.38
N ARG A 214 17.09 1.52 5.25
CA ARG A 214 16.75 2.02 6.59
C ARG A 214 15.98 3.35 6.57
N ARG A 215 16.10 4.13 5.47
CA ARG A 215 15.34 5.38 5.28
C ARG A 215 14.09 5.20 4.42
N SER A 216 13.74 3.96 4.06
CA SER A 216 12.61 3.65 3.17
C SER A 216 11.26 3.44 3.88
N ARG A 217 11.15 3.84 5.15
CA ARG A 217 9.90 3.82 5.92
C ARG A 217 9.22 2.43 5.94
N GLY A 218 10.02 1.37 5.91
CA GLY A 218 9.51 -0.01 5.93
C GLY A 218 8.71 -0.42 4.68
N THR A 219 8.80 0.32 3.56
CA THR A 219 7.98 0.03 2.37
C THR A 219 8.82 -0.21 1.11
N PRO A 220 8.60 -1.32 0.39
CA PRO A 220 9.28 -1.61 -0.88
C PRO A 220 9.10 -0.53 -1.95
N ARG A 221 7.93 0.13 -2.01
CA ARG A 221 7.68 1.20 -2.97
C ARG A 221 8.61 2.38 -2.77
N ILE A 222 8.75 2.87 -1.54
CA ILE A 222 9.67 3.97 -1.22
C ILE A 222 11.12 3.53 -1.44
N ALA A 223 11.49 2.30 -1.04
CA ALA A 223 12.82 1.76 -1.27
C ALA A 223 13.21 1.80 -2.75
N ASN A 224 12.35 1.34 -3.64
CA ASN A 224 12.57 1.39 -5.08
C ASN A 224 12.58 2.82 -5.64
N ALA A 225 11.75 3.71 -5.10
CA ALA A 225 11.75 5.12 -5.50
C ALA A 225 13.08 5.81 -5.12
N LEU A 226 13.54 5.59 -3.87
CA LEU A 226 14.83 6.11 -3.41
C LEU A 226 16.01 5.51 -4.17
N LEU A 227 16.01 4.21 -4.46
CA LEU A 227 17.04 3.57 -5.29
C LEU A 227 17.16 4.27 -6.65
N ARG A 228 16.06 4.53 -7.33
CA ARG A 228 16.05 5.20 -8.64
C ARG A 228 16.63 6.61 -8.55
N ARG A 229 16.23 7.38 -7.56
CA ARG A 229 16.77 8.73 -7.38
C ARG A 229 18.24 8.70 -7.01
N THR A 230 18.65 7.80 -6.13
CA THR A 230 20.08 7.64 -5.79
C THR A 230 20.92 7.24 -6.99
N ARG A 231 20.39 6.39 -7.90
CA ARG A 231 21.02 6.08 -9.18
C ARG A 231 21.30 7.34 -10.01
N ASP A 232 20.31 8.25 -10.10
CA ASP A 232 20.47 9.49 -10.86
C ASP A 232 21.64 10.34 -10.30
N PHE A 233 21.75 10.39 -8.96
CA PHE A 233 22.90 11.04 -8.30
C PHE A 233 24.21 10.30 -8.55
N ALA A 234 24.23 8.98 -8.50
CA ALA A 234 25.42 8.19 -8.78
C ALA A 234 25.96 8.42 -10.20
N GLN A 235 25.08 8.54 -11.18
CA GLN A 235 25.44 8.81 -12.58
C GLN A 235 26.00 10.22 -12.80
N ILE A 236 25.48 11.22 -12.10
CA ILE A 236 25.84 12.62 -12.35
C ILE A 236 26.96 13.11 -11.41
N LYS A 237 26.98 12.65 -10.17
CA LYS A 237 27.93 13.11 -9.13
C LYS A 237 28.99 12.08 -8.76
N GLY A 238 28.82 10.82 -9.16
CA GLY A 238 29.71 9.71 -8.87
C GLY A 238 30.26 9.07 -10.16
N ASN A 239 30.62 7.81 -10.03
CA ASN A 239 31.12 6.95 -11.11
C ASN A 239 30.05 5.99 -11.67
N GLY A 240 28.79 6.22 -11.37
CA GLY A 240 27.68 5.35 -11.76
C GLY A 240 27.38 4.22 -10.76
N SER A 241 28.17 4.07 -9.69
CA SER A 241 27.93 3.09 -8.61
C SER A 241 27.38 3.78 -7.36
N ILE A 242 26.49 3.10 -6.66
CA ILE A 242 25.92 3.56 -5.39
C ILE A 242 26.73 2.93 -4.24
N ASP A 243 27.57 3.71 -3.62
CA ASP A 243 28.20 3.39 -2.32
C ASP A 243 27.50 4.13 -1.18
N MET A 244 27.97 3.94 0.05
CA MET A 244 27.44 4.62 1.24
C MET A 244 27.48 6.15 1.09
N ALA A 245 28.54 6.72 0.54
CA ALA A 245 28.72 8.15 0.44
C ALA A 245 27.71 8.77 -0.55
N ILE A 246 27.55 8.16 -1.73
CA ILE A 246 26.56 8.57 -2.74
C ILE A 246 25.14 8.38 -2.20
N ALA A 247 24.86 7.27 -1.49
CA ALA A 247 23.55 7.04 -0.88
C ALA A 247 23.20 8.15 0.12
N GLN A 248 24.09 8.46 1.04
CA GLN A 248 23.91 9.53 2.04
C GLN A 248 23.75 10.90 1.36
N PHE A 249 24.60 11.21 0.40
CA PHE A 249 24.51 12.47 -0.34
C PHE A 249 23.16 12.64 -1.04
N ALA A 250 22.70 11.60 -1.75
CA ALA A 250 21.42 11.63 -2.47
C ALA A 250 20.24 11.75 -1.53
N LEU A 251 20.20 10.95 -0.46
CA LEU A 251 19.11 10.96 0.52
C LEU A 251 18.99 12.32 1.24
N ASN A 252 20.13 12.92 1.60
CA ASN A 252 20.14 14.26 2.18
C ASN A 252 19.67 15.32 1.18
N ALA A 253 20.08 15.23 -0.09
CA ALA A 253 19.61 16.13 -1.14
C ALA A 253 18.11 15.98 -1.44
N LEU A 254 17.55 14.80 -1.16
CA LEU A 254 16.11 14.51 -1.25
C LEU A 254 15.33 14.87 0.02
N ASN A 255 15.97 15.50 1.01
CA ASN A 255 15.36 15.83 2.31
C ASN A 255 14.79 14.63 3.06
N VAL A 256 15.40 13.45 2.91
CA VAL A 256 15.10 12.26 3.70
C VAL A 256 16.15 12.17 4.80
N ASP A 257 15.74 12.34 6.04
CA ASP A 257 16.66 12.36 7.17
C ASP A 257 17.14 10.95 7.60
N GLU A 258 17.99 10.88 8.63
CA GLU A 258 18.57 9.65 9.11
C GLU A 258 17.57 8.63 9.65
N HIS A 259 16.38 9.08 10.00
CA HIS A 259 15.27 8.25 10.49
C HIS A 259 14.22 7.93 9.40
N GLY A 260 14.44 8.38 8.17
CA GLY A 260 13.51 8.19 7.06
C GLY A 260 12.32 9.15 7.05
N LEU A 261 12.35 10.21 7.88
CA LEU A 261 11.34 11.27 7.82
C LEU A 261 11.65 12.20 6.65
N ASP A 262 10.60 12.53 5.89
CA ASP A 262 10.70 13.49 4.81
C ASP A 262 10.35 14.93 5.29
N GLU A 263 10.38 15.87 4.34
CA GLU A 263 10.05 17.26 4.60
C GLU A 263 8.63 17.44 5.18
N MET A 264 7.65 16.66 4.69
CA MET A 264 6.26 16.75 5.16
C MET A 264 6.08 16.14 6.54
N ASP A 265 6.73 15.02 6.85
CA ASP A 265 6.74 14.46 8.20
C ASP A 265 7.25 15.48 9.21
N ASN A 266 8.41 16.07 8.91
CA ASN A 266 9.01 17.10 9.76
C ASN A 266 8.14 18.35 9.87
N LYS A 267 7.44 18.74 8.79
CA LYS A 267 6.50 19.85 8.79
C LYS A 267 5.26 19.56 9.64
N ILE A 268 4.74 18.34 9.60
CA ILE A 268 3.62 17.90 10.44
C ILE A 268 4.02 17.95 11.92
N LEU A 269 5.14 17.32 12.29
CA LEU A 269 5.62 17.28 13.67
C LEU A 269 5.93 18.69 14.20
N SER A 270 6.65 19.52 13.42
CA SER A 270 6.97 20.90 13.82
C SER A 270 5.72 21.75 13.96
N THR A 271 4.73 21.57 13.08
CA THR A 271 3.45 22.28 13.17
C THR A 271 2.70 21.94 14.46
N ILE A 272 2.62 20.65 14.81
CA ILE A 272 1.96 20.23 16.06
C ILE A 272 2.71 20.76 17.28
N ILE A 273 4.04 20.74 17.27
CA ILE A 273 4.86 21.22 18.39
C ILE A 273 4.78 22.73 18.53
N ASP A 274 5.02 23.48 17.44
CA ASP A 274 5.20 24.93 17.52
C ASP A 274 3.88 25.69 17.61
N LYS A 275 2.87 25.26 16.83
CA LYS A 275 1.60 25.96 16.77
C LYS A 275 0.58 25.44 17.81
N PHE A 276 0.68 24.15 18.17
CA PHE A 276 -0.31 23.49 19.02
C PHE A 276 0.29 22.88 20.31
N LYS A 277 1.50 23.32 20.69
CA LYS A 277 2.15 22.95 21.97
C LYS A 277 2.30 21.44 22.17
N GLY A 278 2.51 20.68 21.07
CA GLY A 278 2.63 19.24 21.09
C GLY A 278 1.31 18.48 20.98
N GLY A 279 0.18 19.18 20.92
CA GLY A 279 -1.15 18.59 20.81
C GLY A 279 -1.93 18.57 22.14
N PRO A 280 -3.14 17.98 22.18
CA PRO A 280 -3.81 17.27 21.08
C PRO A 280 -4.41 18.22 20.03
N VAL A 281 -4.33 17.85 18.75
CA VAL A 281 -4.87 18.62 17.63
C VAL A 281 -5.57 17.70 16.61
N GLY A 282 -6.71 18.17 16.06
CA GLY A 282 -7.48 17.41 15.06
C GLY A 282 -6.77 17.33 13.72
N VAL A 283 -6.94 16.22 12.98
CA VAL A 283 -6.29 16.03 11.66
C VAL A 283 -6.63 17.15 10.67
N LYS A 284 -7.88 17.61 10.64
CA LYS A 284 -8.32 18.72 9.78
C LYS A 284 -7.55 20.01 10.02
N THR A 285 -7.26 20.30 11.29
CA THR A 285 -6.47 21.46 11.67
C THR A 285 -5.01 21.32 11.24
N ILE A 286 -4.44 20.11 11.39
CA ILE A 286 -3.09 19.80 10.91
C ILE A 286 -3.03 19.95 9.40
N ALA A 287 -3.96 19.33 8.67
CA ALA A 287 -4.06 19.35 7.22
C ALA A 287 -4.08 20.79 6.67
N THR A 288 -4.96 21.62 7.22
CA THR A 288 -5.04 23.04 6.87
C THR A 288 -3.72 23.79 7.18
N ALA A 289 -3.08 23.49 8.32
CA ALA A 289 -1.88 24.19 8.75
C ALA A 289 -0.62 23.82 7.94
N VAL A 290 -0.55 22.60 7.40
CA VAL A 290 0.55 22.12 6.55
C VAL A 290 0.25 22.26 5.06
N GLY A 291 -1.00 22.52 4.66
CA GLY A 291 -1.44 22.66 3.27
C GLY A 291 -1.54 21.31 2.54
N GLU A 292 -2.07 20.28 3.23
CA GLU A 292 -2.26 18.94 2.67
C GLU A 292 -3.71 18.45 2.89
N ASP A 293 -4.11 17.40 2.20
CA ASP A 293 -5.42 16.76 2.39
C ASP A 293 -5.45 15.90 3.67
N GLU A 294 -6.61 15.85 4.34
CA GLU A 294 -6.81 15.06 5.56
C GLU A 294 -6.56 13.57 5.32
N GLY A 295 -7.10 13.04 4.21
CA GLY A 295 -6.92 11.65 3.83
C GLY A 295 -5.46 11.29 3.59
N THR A 296 -4.71 12.17 2.94
CA THR A 296 -3.26 11.99 2.71
C THR A 296 -2.50 11.91 4.03
N ILE A 297 -2.82 12.77 5.00
CA ILE A 297 -2.18 12.70 6.32
C ILE A 297 -2.49 11.36 7.00
N GLU A 298 -3.76 10.95 7.03
CA GLU A 298 -4.21 9.73 7.71
C GLU A 298 -3.71 8.43 7.06
N GLU A 299 -3.52 8.42 5.74
CA GLU A 299 -3.16 7.20 5.02
C GLU A 299 -1.66 7.06 4.77
N VAL A 300 -0.96 8.18 4.62
CA VAL A 300 0.44 8.20 4.17
C VAL A 300 1.41 8.52 5.30
N TYR A 301 1.16 9.60 6.03
CA TYR A 301 2.12 10.13 7.02
C TYR A 301 1.87 9.59 8.43
N GLU A 302 0.64 9.66 8.91
CA GLU A 302 0.27 9.28 10.28
C GLU A 302 0.65 7.82 10.63
N PRO A 303 0.42 6.80 9.75
CA PRO A 303 0.73 5.42 10.08
C PRO A 303 2.23 5.19 10.38
N PHE A 304 3.10 5.80 9.60
CA PHE A 304 4.55 5.71 9.80
C PHE A 304 4.97 6.45 11.07
N LEU A 305 4.51 7.70 11.25
CA LEU A 305 4.84 8.49 12.43
C LEU A 305 4.36 7.86 13.73
N ILE A 306 3.22 7.17 13.71
CA ILE A 306 2.71 6.42 14.88
C ILE A 306 3.56 5.18 15.13
N GLN A 307 3.88 4.42 14.08
CA GLN A 307 4.68 3.19 14.21
C GLN A 307 6.06 3.47 14.77
N GLU A 308 6.72 4.51 14.26
CA GLU A 308 8.05 4.92 14.72
C GLU A 308 7.99 5.67 16.07
N GLY A 309 6.78 5.88 16.61
CA GLY A 309 6.59 6.46 17.93
C GLY A 309 6.76 7.97 18.01
N TYR A 310 6.71 8.69 16.90
CA TYR A 310 6.77 10.17 16.88
C TYR A 310 5.41 10.79 17.19
N LEU A 311 4.31 10.13 16.84
CA LEU A 311 2.95 10.63 16.96
C LEU A 311 2.07 9.62 17.74
N MET A 312 1.15 10.13 18.53
CA MET A 312 0.10 9.34 19.18
C MET A 312 -1.28 9.83 18.75
N ARG A 313 -2.20 8.88 18.54
CA ARG A 313 -3.60 9.16 18.29
C ARG A 313 -4.40 9.01 19.59
N THR A 314 -5.02 10.08 20.04
CA THR A 314 -5.86 10.12 21.25
C THR A 314 -7.31 10.41 20.87
N SER A 315 -8.25 10.25 21.81
CA SER A 315 -9.66 10.59 21.61
C SER A 315 -9.89 12.08 21.31
N ARG A 316 -8.94 12.97 21.66
CA ARG A 316 -9.00 14.41 21.44
C ARG A 316 -8.24 14.87 20.20
N GLY A 317 -7.44 14.01 19.59
CA GLY A 317 -6.62 14.34 18.42
C GLY A 317 -5.24 13.69 18.43
N ARG A 318 -4.31 14.29 17.68
CA ARG A 318 -2.92 13.86 17.53
C ARG A 318 -2.01 14.60 18.48
N GLU A 319 -1.12 13.87 19.12
CA GLU A 319 -0.13 14.41 20.07
C GLU A 319 1.28 13.94 19.68
N CYS A 320 2.25 14.86 19.70
CA CYS A 320 3.65 14.52 19.53
C CYS A 320 4.21 13.88 20.81
N THR A 321 5.03 12.85 20.62
CA THR A 321 5.74 12.17 21.72
C THR A 321 7.03 12.92 22.07
N GLU A 322 7.68 12.51 23.15
CA GLU A 322 9.02 13.04 23.51
C GLU A 322 10.06 12.75 22.42
N LEU A 323 9.89 11.63 21.70
CA LEU A 323 10.75 11.28 20.57
C LEU A 323 10.67 12.35 19.47
N ALA A 324 9.48 12.83 19.14
CA ALA A 324 9.28 13.89 18.15
C ALA A 324 9.95 15.22 18.58
N PHE A 325 9.82 15.58 19.86
CA PHE A 325 10.50 16.79 20.37
C PHE A 325 12.01 16.64 20.28
N LYS A 326 12.56 15.49 20.72
CA LYS A 326 14.00 15.21 20.66
C LYS A 326 14.51 15.22 19.20
N HIS A 327 13.79 14.62 18.28
CA HIS A 327 14.12 14.57 16.86
C HIS A 327 14.28 15.97 16.27
N LEU A 328 13.35 16.87 16.58
CA LEU A 328 13.39 18.27 16.14
C LEU A 328 14.30 19.18 16.99
N GLY A 329 15.07 18.63 17.93
CA GLY A 329 15.94 19.41 18.82
C GLY A 329 15.19 20.35 19.76
N LYS A 330 13.94 20.04 20.10
CA LYS A 330 13.06 20.89 20.93
C LYS A 330 12.84 20.26 22.29
N THR A 331 12.65 21.12 23.30
CA THR A 331 12.34 20.68 24.66
C THR A 331 10.82 20.69 24.87
N ASN A 332 10.29 19.61 25.43
CA ASN A 332 8.88 19.56 25.78
C ASN A 332 8.61 20.31 27.10
N HIS A 333 8.32 21.61 26.99
CA HIS A 333 7.95 22.45 28.15
C HIS A 333 6.50 22.27 28.60
N TYR A 334 5.69 21.49 27.91
CA TYR A 334 4.25 21.41 28.11
C TYR A 334 3.82 20.21 28.98
N LYS A 335 4.70 19.26 29.27
CA LYS A 335 4.47 18.14 30.21
C LYS A 335 4.88 18.41 31.65
N GLY A 336 5.05 19.68 32.03
CA GLY A 336 5.24 20.09 33.41
C GLY A 336 3.92 20.46 34.04
N ASN A 337 3.15 19.51 34.53
CA ASN A 337 2.14 19.53 35.62
C ASN A 337 1.02 18.49 35.36
N THR A 338 1.37 17.24 35.26
CA THR A 338 0.46 16.19 35.72
C THR A 338 0.96 15.74 37.11
N LEU A 339 0.57 16.47 38.12
CA LEU A 339 0.32 15.90 39.44
C LEU A 339 -0.85 14.93 39.27
N PHE A 340 -0.51 13.67 39.13
CA PHE A 340 -1.13 12.40 39.58
C PHE A 340 -0.59 11.26 38.77
#